data_fac732e4c342e5fdc4ed396e0bf47312
#
_entry.id   fac732e4c342e5fdc4ed396e0bf47312
#
_cell.length_a   1.000
_cell.length_b   1.000
_cell.length_c   1.000
_cell.angle_alpha   90.00
_cell.angle_beta   90.00
_cell.angle_gamma   90.00
#
_symmetry.space_group_name_H-M   'P 1'
#
loop_
_entity.id
_entity.type
_entity.pdbx_description
1 polymer ?
#
loop_
_entity_poly.entity_id
_entity_poly.type
_entity_poly.pdbx_seq_one_letter_code
_entity_poly.pdbx_strand_id
1 'polypeptide(L)'
;MKVLFVCAGNICRSPFAEGLARRLAAERGVDVEFASAGEIALDGDRCPGDAVAAARAHGVDLSAHRAHRLTVAQSSAVDKVVPLLDVPDPLGRGPSAYRLTYRRLREKVEELLAEVGE
;
A
#
# COMPACT_ATOMS: atom_id res chain seq x y z
N MET A 1 4.16 -0.69 -17.15
CA MET A 1 2.91 -0.34 -16.44
C MET A 1 3.24 0.24 -15.07
N LYS A 2 2.49 1.22 -14.65
CA LYS A 2 2.66 1.87 -13.35
C LYS A 2 1.33 1.89 -12.59
N VAL A 3 1.33 1.40 -11.36
CA VAL A 3 0.13 1.27 -10.51
C VAL A 3 0.30 2.14 -9.26
N LEU A 4 -0.76 2.87 -8.91
CA LEU A 4 -0.79 3.73 -7.73
C LEU A 4 -1.86 3.23 -6.74
N PHE A 5 -1.43 2.87 -5.54
CA PHE A 5 -2.34 2.57 -4.44
C PHE A 5 -2.70 3.84 -3.68
N VAL A 6 -3.98 4.03 -3.39
CA VAL A 6 -4.46 5.23 -2.70
C VAL A 6 -5.29 4.85 -1.46
N CYS A 7 -4.96 5.46 -0.34
CA CYS A 7 -5.78 5.41 0.86
C CYS A 7 -5.95 6.83 1.44
N ALA A 8 -6.43 6.97 2.67
CA ALA A 8 -6.63 8.30 3.25
C ALA A 8 -5.29 8.97 3.63
N GLY A 9 -4.55 8.40 4.57
CA GLY A 9 -3.37 9.05 5.16
C GLY A 9 -2.02 8.63 4.59
N ASN A 10 -1.96 7.62 3.73
CA ASN A 10 -0.72 7.05 3.21
C ASN A 10 0.27 6.61 4.30
N ILE A 11 -0.24 6.12 5.42
CA ILE A 11 0.58 5.64 6.55
C ILE A 11 0.20 4.23 7.02
N CYS A 12 -0.87 3.64 6.52
CA CYS A 12 -1.32 2.30 6.93
C CYS A 12 -1.55 1.39 5.74
N ARG A 13 -2.64 1.59 4.99
CA ARG A 13 -3.10 0.68 3.93
C ARG A 13 -2.25 0.75 2.66
N SER A 14 -2.13 1.91 2.05
CA SER A 14 -1.43 2.04 0.77
C SER A 14 0.08 1.81 0.85
N PRO A 15 0.80 2.20 1.92
CA PRO A 15 2.22 1.86 2.02
C PRO A 15 2.47 0.35 2.06
N PHE A 16 1.63 -0.39 2.77
CA PHE A 16 1.74 -1.84 2.83
C PHE A 16 1.47 -2.49 1.48
N ALA A 17 0.39 -2.08 0.80
CA ALA A 17 0.06 -2.60 -0.52
C ALA A 17 1.19 -2.36 -1.52
N GLU A 18 1.77 -1.15 -1.52
CA GLU A 18 2.91 -0.81 -2.36
C GLU A 18 4.11 -1.70 -2.07
N GLY A 19 4.52 -1.81 -0.81
CA GLY A 19 5.68 -2.60 -0.41
C GLY A 19 5.52 -4.08 -0.72
N LEU A 20 4.35 -4.64 -0.45
CA LEU A 20 4.05 -6.03 -0.73
C LEU A 20 4.02 -6.30 -2.23
N ALA A 21 3.36 -5.43 -3.01
CA ALA A 21 3.28 -5.58 -4.45
C ALA A 21 4.66 -5.55 -5.11
N ARG A 22 5.53 -4.63 -4.69
CA ARG A 22 6.92 -4.57 -5.17
C ARG A 22 7.67 -5.86 -4.91
N ARG A 23 7.55 -6.38 -3.69
CA ARG A 23 8.22 -7.62 -3.29
C ARG A 23 7.74 -8.81 -4.10
N LEU A 24 6.43 -9.01 -4.17
CA LEU A 24 5.86 -10.16 -4.87
C LEU A 24 6.08 -10.07 -6.38
N ALA A 25 6.01 -8.87 -6.96
CA ALA A 25 6.32 -8.68 -8.38
C ALA A 25 7.76 -9.05 -8.70
N ALA A 26 8.72 -8.62 -7.85
CA ALA A 26 10.12 -8.97 -8.02
C ALA A 26 10.34 -10.49 -7.94
N GLU A 27 9.71 -11.15 -6.97
CA GLU A 27 9.81 -12.61 -6.80
C GLU A 27 9.21 -13.38 -7.99
N ARG A 28 8.19 -12.83 -8.62
CA ARG A 28 7.44 -13.50 -9.71
C ARG A 28 7.86 -13.06 -11.11
N GLY A 29 8.83 -12.16 -11.22
CA GLY A 29 9.28 -11.64 -12.50
C GLY A 29 8.24 -10.77 -13.21
N VAL A 30 7.36 -10.12 -12.47
CA VAL A 30 6.34 -9.21 -13.00
C VAL A 30 6.94 -7.81 -13.12
N ASP A 31 6.99 -7.25 -14.33
CA ASP A 31 7.57 -5.94 -14.61
C ASP A 31 6.51 -4.84 -14.50
N VAL A 32 6.19 -4.45 -13.27
CA VAL A 32 5.23 -3.39 -12.95
C VAL A 32 5.82 -2.51 -11.86
N GLU A 33 5.70 -1.19 -12.02
CA GLU A 33 6.09 -0.22 -11.00
C GLU A 33 4.91 0.09 -10.09
N PHE A 34 5.17 0.23 -8.79
CA PHE A 34 4.15 0.55 -7.79
C PHE A 34 4.52 1.80 -7.02
N ALA A 35 3.51 2.59 -6.70
CA ALA A 35 3.62 3.77 -5.85
C ALA A 35 2.40 3.83 -4.93
N SER A 36 2.43 4.72 -3.96
CA SER A 36 1.29 4.97 -3.08
C SER A 36 1.16 6.45 -2.73
N ALA A 37 -0.06 6.88 -2.39
CA ALA A 37 -0.36 8.23 -1.96
C ALA A 37 -1.62 8.24 -1.09
N GLY A 38 -1.89 9.35 -0.41
CA GLY A 38 -3.07 9.52 0.42
C GLY A 38 -3.88 10.74 0.02
N GLU A 39 -5.20 10.62 0.02
CA GLU A 39 -6.10 11.72 -0.35
C GLU A 39 -5.99 12.91 0.61
N ILE A 40 -5.77 12.63 1.90
CA ILE A 40 -5.63 13.63 2.96
C ILE A 40 -4.31 13.45 3.72
N ALA A 41 -3.30 12.87 3.09
CA ALA A 41 -2.00 12.62 3.71
C ALA A 41 -1.31 13.92 4.11
N LEU A 42 -0.57 13.85 5.20
CA LEU A 42 0.35 14.90 5.61
C LEU A 42 1.75 14.50 5.16
N ASP A 43 2.34 15.26 4.25
CA ASP A 43 3.64 14.96 3.68
C ASP A 43 4.69 14.76 4.76
N GLY A 44 5.41 13.66 4.68
CA GLY A 44 6.46 13.32 5.61
C GLY A 44 6.05 12.49 6.82
N ASP A 45 4.76 12.24 7.02
CA ASP A 45 4.30 11.39 8.12
C ASP A 45 4.86 9.97 8.03
N ARG A 46 5.12 9.39 9.19
CA ARG A 46 5.65 8.03 9.31
C ARG A 46 4.52 7.03 9.52
N CYS A 47 4.75 5.78 9.15
CA CYS A 47 3.84 4.71 9.49
C CYS A 47 3.83 4.49 11.01
N PRO A 48 2.64 4.26 11.61
CA PRO A 48 2.55 3.91 13.02
C PRO A 48 3.30 2.62 13.35
N GLY A 49 3.73 2.46 14.61
CA GLY A 49 4.45 1.26 15.06
C GLY A 49 3.68 -0.04 14.81
N ASP A 50 2.36 -0.03 15.01
CA ASP A 50 1.52 -1.20 14.76
C ASP A 50 1.51 -1.59 13.26
N ALA A 51 1.56 -0.60 12.37
CA ALA A 51 1.66 -0.85 10.93
C ALA A 51 3.02 -1.49 10.58
N VAL A 52 4.10 -0.94 11.10
CA VAL A 52 5.46 -1.46 10.88
C VAL A 52 5.55 -2.91 11.36
N ALA A 53 5.04 -3.21 12.55
CA ALA A 53 5.07 -4.55 13.12
C ALA A 53 4.24 -5.54 12.30
N ALA A 54 3.03 -5.18 11.91
CA ALA A 54 2.16 -6.06 11.11
C ALA A 54 2.73 -6.33 9.71
N ALA A 55 3.34 -5.34 9.09
CA ALA A 55 3.94 -5.46 7.76
C ALA A 55 5.12 -6.45 7.75
N ARG A 56 5.90 -6.49 8.82
CA ARG A 56 7.04 -7.42 8.94
C ARG A 56 6.63 -8.88 8.81
N ALA A 57 5.45 -9.25 9.27
CA ALA A 57 4.93 -10.61 9.13
C ALA A 57 4.75 -11.01 7.65
N HIS A 58 4.65 -10.05 6.75
CA HIS A 58 4.57 -10.26 5.31
C HIS A 58 5.89 -9.95 4.59
N GLY A 59 6.97 -9.72 5.35
CA GLY A 59 8.28 -9.40 4.78
C GLY A 59 8.39 -7.98 4.22
N VAL A 60 7.55 -7.07 4.66
CA VAL A 60 7.54 -5.68 4.22
C VAL A 60 8.05 -4.77 5.34
N ASP A 61 9.02 -3.93 5.03
CA ASP A 61 9.57 -2.95 5.97
C ASP A 61 9.00 -1.56 5.67
N LEU A 62 8.18 -1.05 6.58
CA LEU A 62 7.58 0.28 6.47
C LEU A 62 8.31 1.35 7.27
N SER A 63 9.45 1.02 7.89
CA SER A 63 10.16 1.95 8.79
C SER A 63 10.69 3.19 8.09
N ALA A 64 11.02 3.10 6.80
CA ALA A 64 11.55 4.22 6.02
C ALA A 64 10.48 4.97 5.21
N HIS A 65 9.25 4.45 5.18
CA HIS A 65 8.18 5.09 4.40
C HIS A 65 7.85 6.47 4.96
N ARG A 66 7.62 7.41 4.05
CA ARG A 66 7.09 8.75 4.36
C ARG A 66 5.88 9.00 3.51
N ALA A 67 4.80 9.46 4.14
CA ALA A 67 3.55 9.76 3.45
C ALA A 67 3.72 10.91 2.48
N HIS A 68 2.95 10.87 1.41
CA HIS A 68 2.76 12.04 0.55
C HIS A 68 1.32 12.13 0.05
N ARG A 69 0.91 13.37 -0.15
CA ARG A 69 -0.46 13.66 -0.57
C ARG A 69 -0.60 13.40 -2.05
N LEU A 70 -1.72 12.78 -2.42
CA LEU A 70 -2.08 12.54 -3.82
C LEU A 70 -2.21 13.87 -4.57
N THR A 71 -1.60 13.92 -5.75
CA THR A 71 -1.73 15.05 -6.68
C THR A 71 -2.40 14.60 -7.96
N VAL A 72 -3.01 15.55 -8.67
CA VAL A 72 -3.58 15.28 -10.00
C VAL A 72 -2.49 14.81 -10.96
N ALA A 73 -1.31 15.43 -10.91
CA ALA A 73 -0.18 15.04 -11.75
C ALA A 73 0.23 13.58 -11.51
N GLN A 74 0.27 13.16 -10.26
CA GLN A 74 0.63 11.77 -9.92
C GLN A 74 -0.42 10.78 -10.43
N SER A 75 -1.71 11.06 -10.21
CA SER A 75 -2.77 10.15 -10.67
C SER A 75 -2.85 10.07 -12.20
N SER A 76 -2.52 11.15 -12.89
CA SER A 76 -2.49 11.19 -14.36
C SER A 76 -1.29 10.49 -14.98
N ALA A 77 -0.20 10.32 -14.20
CA ALA A 77 1.05 9.73 -14.68
C ALA A 77 1.09 8.20 -14.58
N VAL A 78 0.07 7.57 -14.01
CA VAL A 78 0.02 6.11 -13.82
C VAL A 78 -1.01 5.47 -14.75
N ASP A 79 -0.82 4.18 -15.00
CA ASP A 79 -1.72 3.40 -15.86
C ASP A 79 -2.95 2.92 -15.11
N LYS A 80 -2.83 2.72 -13.79
CA LYS A 80 -3.93 2.21 -12.97
C LYS A 80 -3.87 2.82 -11.57
N VAL A 81 -5.00 3.34 -11.10
CA VAL A 81 -5.18 3.76 -9.71
C VAL A 81 -6.00 2.70 -8.99
N VAL A 82 -5.49 2.22 -7.85
CA VAL A 82 -6.16 1.21 -7.02
C VAL A 82 -6.52 1.85 -5.67
N PRO A 83 -7.77 2.30 -5.50
CA PRO A 83 -8.21 2.83 -4.22
C PRO A 83 -8.40 1.70 -3.20
N LEU A 84 -7.98 1.95 -1.97
CA LEU A 84 -8.08 1.00 -0.87
C LEU A 84 -9.04 1.50 0.23
N LEU A 85 -9.86 2.49 -0.08
CA LEU A 85 -10.75 3.13 0.88
C LEU A 85 -11.91 2.23 1.33
N ASP A 86 -12.21 1.19 0.56
CA ASP A 86 -13.21 0.17 0.90
C ASP A 86 -12.72 -0.80 1.99
N VAL A 87 -11.41 -0.87 2.22
CA VAL A 87 -10.85 -1.66 3.32
C VAL A 87 -10.85 -0.79 4.58
N PRO A 88 -11.41 -1.27 5.72
CA PRO A 88 -11.46 -0.48 6.95
C PRO A 88 -10.09 0.01 7.40
N ASP A 89 -10.01 1.27 7.80
CA ASP A 89 -8.77 1.88 8.28
C ASP A 89 -8.42 1.33 9.67
N PRO A 90 -7.26 0.69 9.85
CA PRO A 90 -6.88 0.12 11.15
C PRO A 90 -6.29 1.15 12.13
N LEU A 91 -6.11 2.39 11.72
CA LEU A 91 -5.47 3.43 12.54
C LEU A 91 -6.19 3.60 13.89
N GLY A 92 -5.43 3.49 14.98
CA GLY A 92 -5.95 3.65 16.35
C GLY A 92 -6.75 2.44 16.86
N ARG A 93 -6.83 1.34 16.10
CA ARG A 93 -7.66 0.17 16.44
C ARG A 93 -6.86 -1.01 17.00
N GLY A 94 -5.56 -0.85 17.17
CA GLY A 94 -4.68 -1.84 17.79
C GLY A 94 -4.08 -2.88 16.83
N PRO A 95 -3.14 -3.71 17.35
CA PRO A 95 -2.39 -4.64 16.51
C PRO A 95 -3.24 -5.66 15.76
N SER A 96 -4.31 -6.16 16.37
CA SER A 96 -5.20 -7.14 15.73
C SER A 96 -5.90 -6.58 14.50
N ALA A 97 -6.32 -5.31 14.55
CA ALA A 97 -6.94 -4.65 13.40
C ALA A 97 -5.96 -4.53 12.24
N TYR A 98 -4.70 -4.20 12.51
CA TYR A 98 -3.65 -4.14 11.49
C TYR A 98 -3.41 -5.52 10.86
N ARG A 99 -3.32 -6.57 11.68
CA ARG A 99 -3.13 -7.93 11.15
C ARG A 99 -4.25 -8.36 10.22
N LEU A 100 -5.50 -8.10 10.62
CA LEU A 100 -6.66 -8.44 9.79
C LEU A 100 -6.69 -7.63 8.49
N THR A 101 -6.47 -6.32 8.59
CA THR A 101 -6.44 -5.43 7.42
C THR A 101 -5.35 -5.86 6.44
N TYR A 102 -4.16 -6.18 6.93
CA TYR A 102 -3.04 -6.55 6.07
C TYR A 102 -3.23 -7.91 5.39
N ARG A 103 -3.92 -8.85 6.01
CA ARG A 103 -4.33 -10.09 5.33
C ARG A 103 -5.29 -9.82 4.17
N ARG A 104 -6.25 -8.93 4.37
CA ARG A 104 -7.20 -8.53 3.31
C ARG A 104 -6.50 -7.80 2.17
N LEU A 105 -5.58 -6.90 2.50
CA LEU A 105 -4.80 -6.19 1.50
C LEU A 105 -3.90 -7.13 0.71
N ARG A 106 -3.34 -8.14 1.37
CA ARG A 106 -2.55 -9.16 0.67
C ARG A 106 -3.37 -9.89 -0.38
N GLU A 107 -4.59 -10.25 -0.07
CA GLU A 107 -5.50 -10.88 -1.05
C GLU A 107 -5.72 -9.97 -2.26
N LYS A 108 -5.98 -8.68 -2.02
CA LYS A 108 -6.16 -7.70 -3.10
C LYS A 108 -4.90 -7.53 -3.95
N VAL A 109 -3.74 -7.48 -3.32
CA VAL A 109 -2.46 -7.36 -4.04
C VAL A 109 -2.20 -8.60 -4.89
N GLU A 110 -2.47 -9.79 -4.38
CA GLU A 110 -2.31 -11.03 -5.13
C GLU A 110 -3.25 -11.10 -6.34
N GLU A 111 -4.50 -10.68 -6.17
CA GLU A 111 -5.45 -10.59 -7.28
C GLU A 111 -4.97 -9.59 -8.35
N LEU A 112 -4.48 -8.43 -7.92
CA LEU A 112 -3.95 -7.43 -8.83
C LEU A 112 -2.75 -7.96 -9.63
N LEU A 113 -1.82 -8.64 -8.97
CA LEU A 113 -0.63 -9.20 -9.63
C LEU A 113 -1.00 -10.28 -10.65
N ALA A 114 -2.00 -11.10 -10.36
CA ALA A 114 -2.52 -12.07 -11.32
C ALA A 114 -3.11 -11.39 -12.55
N GLU A 115 -3.80 -10.26 -12.35
CA GLU A 115 -4.41 -9.47 -13.43
C GLU A 115 -3.37 -8.77 -14.31
N VAL A 116 -2.39 -8.08 -13.70
CA VAL A 116 -1.40 -7.27 -14.44
C VAL A 116 -0.19 -8.08 -14.91
N GLY A 117 0.03 -9.25 -14.36
CA GLY A 117 1.16 -10.12 -14.70
C GLY A 117 0.91 -11.03 -15.91
N GLU A 118 -0.29 -11.04 -16.46
CA GLU A 118 -0.67 -11.86 -17.61
C GLU A 118 -0.20 -11.32 -18.95
#